data_63effd71dc9d6689644f443d90634058
#
_entry.id   63effd71dc9d6689644f443d90634058
#
_cell.length_a   1.000
_cell.length_b   1.000
_cell.length_c   1.000
_cell.angle_alpha   90.00
_cell.angle_beta   90.00
_cell.angle_gamma   90.00
#
_symmetry.space_group_name_H-M   'P 1'
#
loop_
_entity.id
_entity.type
_entity.pdbx_description
1 polymer ?
#
loop_
_entity_poly.entity_id
_entity_poly.type
_entity_poly.pdbx_seq_one_letter_code
_entity_poly.pdbx_strand_id
1 'polypeptide(L)'
;MIQPVSPQRSLRARLEILADAAKYDASCASSGTAKKNSLGGPNGRGGLGSTEGMGICHAYAPDGRCISLLKILLTNHCIFDCHYCINRKSSNVARARFTPQEVVDLTLNFYRRNYIEGLFLSSGIVKSANHTMEQLVEVARILREEHDFRGYIHLKTIPEADAEIIHEAGLYADRVSINVELPTTSGLTRLAPDKDARQIEGAMGRTKARIVEARDERKKFRHAPRFAPAGQSTQMIVGADDANDAAIIGKASRLYDSFGLRRVYYSAFSPIPDASAVLPLKRPPLMREHRLYQSDWLMRFYGFAPQEVADAAEADGNLPLDIDPKLAWALKFRESFPVDVNRAPREALLRVPGLGTKAVARILAVRRHRTLRLEDVARLTASLAKVRPFICTLDWRPTLLTDRADLRRLLAPREEQLELF
;
A
#
# COMPACT_ATOMS: atom_id res chain seq x y z
N MET A 1 -32.92 -8.19 -15.08
CA MET A 1 -33.91 -7.45 -14.28
C MET A 1 -33.14 -6.71 -13.19
N ILE A 2 -33.15 -5.37 -13.25
CA ILE A 2 -32.54 -4.52 -12.21
C ILE A 2 -33.54 -4.52 -11.06
N GLN A 3 -33.16 -5.07 -9.91
CA GLN A 3 -34.01 -5.01 -8.72
C GLN A 3 -34.29 -3.55 -8.38
N PRO A 4 -35.54 -3.18 -8.01
CA PRO A 4 -35.89 -1.82 -7.65
C PRO A 4 -35.07 -1.40 -6.44
N VAL A 5 -34.53 -0.18 -6.49
CA VAL A 5 -33.85 0.47 -5.38
C VAL A 5 -34.83 0.49 -4.18
N SER A 6 -34.53 -0.31 -3.17
CA SER A 6 -35.29 -0.36 -1.91
C SER A 6 -35.41 1.03 -1.30
N PRO A 7 -36.49 1.36 -0.54
CA PRO A 7 -36.75 2.69 0.00
C PRO A 7 -35.54 3.22 0.74
N GLN A 8 -35.23 4.50 0.51
CA GLN A 8 -34.00 5.20 0.87
C GLN A 8 -33.52 4.86 2.28
N ARG A 9 -32.47 4.03 2.35
CA ARG A 9 -31.72 3.83 3.60
C ARG A 9 -31.20 5.19 4.07
N SER A 10 -31.20 5.43 5.40
CA SER A 10 -30.62 6.65 5.97
C SER A 10 -29.18 6.87 5.50
N LEU A 11 -28.72 8.11 5.45
CA LEU A 11 -27.34 8.46 5.09
C LEU A 11 -26.31 7.66 5.92
N ARG A 12 -26.58 7.49 7.22
CA ARG A 12 -25.75 6.69 8.13
C ARG A 12 -25.66 5.21 7.70
N ALA A 13 -26.78 4.58 7.41
CA ALA A 13 -26.80 3.17 6.98
C ALA A 13 -26.07 2.98 5.64
N ARG A 14 -26.17 3.93 4.72
CA ARG A 14 -25.42 3.91 3.45
C ARG A 14 -23.93 4.11 3.70
N LEU A 15 -23.54 5.00 4.61
CA LEU A 15 -22.15 5.22 4.98
C LEU A 15 -21.54 3.95 5.58
N GLU A 16 -22.23 3.24 6.46
CA GLU A 16 -21.78 1.96 7.03
C GLU A 16 -21.49 0.93 5.94
N ILE A 17 -22.41 0.78 4.96
CA ILE A 17 -22.23 -0.15 3.84
C ILE A 17 -21.03 0.23 2.95
N LEU A 18 -20.93 1.51 2.57
CA LEU A 18 -19.94 1.96 1.58
C LEU A 18 -18.55 2.14 2.18
N ALA A 19 -18.46 2.45 3.46
CA ALA A 19 -17.20 2.47 4.20
C ALA A 19 -16.69 1.03 4.48
N ASP A 20 -17.59 0.10 4.83
CA ASP A 20 -17.21 -1.30 5.01
C ASP A 20 -16.76 -1.93 3.69
N ALA A 21 -17.44 -1.66 2.59
CA ALA A 21 -17.02 -2.11 1.26
C ALA A 21 -15.65 -1.53 0.85
N ALA A 22 -15.33 -0.30 1.27
CA ALA A 22 -14.05 0.35 0.96
C ALA A 22 -12.84 -0.28 1.68
N LYS A 23 -13.02 -1.08 2.73
CA LYS A 23 -11.91 -1.75 3.44
C LYS A 23 -11.09 -2.69 2.56
N TYR A 24 -11.69 -3.25 1.52
CA TYR A 24 -11.02 -4.14 0.56
C TYR A 24 -10.13 -3.38 -0.44
N ASP A 25 -10.23 -2.06 -0.50
CA ASP A 25 -9.33 -1.20 -1.26
C ASP A 25 -8.08 -0.91 -0.43
N ALA A 26 -6.93 -1.48 -0.77
CA ALA A 26 -5.68 -1.17 -0.08
C ALA A 26 -5.11 0.16 -0.61
N SER A 27 -5.28 1.21 0.16
CA SER A 27 -4.65 2.52 -0.10
C SER A 27 -3.74 2.97 1.03
N CYS A 28 -3.70 2.17 2.10
CA CYS A 28 -2.93 2.43 3.31
C CYS A 28 -2.58 1.10 4.00
N ALA A 29 -1.47 1.08 4.71
CA ALA A 29 -0.95 -0.10 5.39
C ALA A 29 -1.80 -0.52 6.62
N SER A 30 -2.83 0.24 6.97
CA SER A 30 -3.75 -0.07 8.07
C SER A 30 -5.16 0.32 7.65
N SER A 31 -5.95 -0.66 7.24
CA SER A 31 -7.39 -0.49 7.06
C SER A 31 -8.10 -0.90 8.34
N GLY A 32 -8.54 0.10 9.09
CA GLY A 32 -9.46 -0.08 10.21
C GLY A 32 -8.77 -0.30 11.57
N THR A 33 -9.19 0.50 12.54
CA THR A 33 -9.01 0.18 13.96
C THR A 33 -10.04 -0.86 14.36
N ALA A 34 -9.68 -1.79 15.25
CA ALA A 34 -10.63 -2.75 15.81
C ALA A 34 -11.81 -2.00 16.46
N LYS A 35 -13.02 -2.53 16.24
CA LYS A 35 -14.24 -1.98 16.84
C LYS A 35 -14.09 -2.01 18.38
N LYS A 36 -14.16 -0.84 19.02
CA LYS A 36 -14.12 -0.74 20.49
C LYS A 36 -15.42 -0.08 20.97
N ASN A 37 -16.10 -0.74 21.88
CA ASN A 37 -17.30 -0.23 22.51
C ASN A 37 -16.98 0.27 23.92
N SER A 38 -17.34 1.53 24.21
CA SER A 38 -17.17 2.13 25.54
C SER A 38 -18.00 1.45 26.64
N LEU A 39 -19.04 0.69 26.27
CA LEU A 39 -19.94 0.01 27.21
C LEU A 39 -19.44 -1.37 27.68
N GLY A 40 -18.40 -1.93 27.06
CA GLY A 40 -17.91 -3.30 27.28
C GLY A 40 -16.46 -3.38 27.76
N GLY A 41 -16.05 -2.65 28.78
CA GLY A 41 -14.72 -2.83 29.39
C GLY A 41 -14.64 -4.15 30.20
N PRO A 42 -13.42 -4.74 30.37
CA PRO A 42 -13.22 -6.04 31.04
C PRO A 42 -13.73 -6.14 32.47
N ASN A 43 -14.13 -5.04 33.09
CA ASN A 43 -14.65 -5.00 34.49
C ASN A 43 -16.05 -4.35 34.60
N GLY A 44 -16.85 -4.31 33.50
CA GLY A 44 -18.19 -3.71 33.53
C GLY A 44 -18.21 -2.19 33.76
N ARG A 45 -17.04 -1.54 33.82
CA ARG A 45 -16.92 -0.08 33.92
C ARG A 45 -16.79 0.50 32.51
N GLY A 46 -17.75 1.37 32.14
CA GLY A 46 -17.71 2.09 30.88
C GLY A 46 -16.42 2.88 30.71
N GLY A 47 -15.80 2.82 29.52
CA GLY A 47 -14.64 3.63 29.13
C GLY A 47 -15.07 4.88 28.38
N LEU A 48 -14.15 5.85 28.20
CA LEU A 48 -14.34 7.02 27.36
C LEU A 48 -14.07 6.68 25.90
N GLY A 49 -15.04 6.95 25.03
CA GLY A 49 -14.93 6.85 23.58
C GLY A 49 -15.22 5.46 23.01
N SER A 50 -15.96 5.43 21.91
CA SER A 50 -16.21 4.24 21.08
C SER A 50 -15.63 4.47 19.70
N THR A 51 -15.02 3.43 19.10
CA THR A 51 -14.62 3.45 17.69
C THR A 51 -15.38 2.38 16.93
N GLU A 52 -16.05 2.77 15.85
CA GLU A 52 -16.72 1.82 14.96
C GLU A 52 -15.76 1.22 13.91
N GLY A 53 -14.51 1.68 13.85
CA GLY A 53 -13.47 1.12 13.01
C GLY A 53 -13.65 1.28 11.50
N MET A 54 -14.56 2.16 11.06
CA MET A 54 -14.96 2.29 9.66
C MET A 54 -14.72 3.68 9.09
N GLY A 55 -14.37 3.75 7.79
CA GLY A 55 -14.41 4.95 6.98
C GLY A 55 -13.21 5.89 7.11
N ILE A 56 -12.32 5.72 8.07
CA ILE A 56 -11.10 6.54 8.17
C ILE A 56 -9.88 5.65 7.93
N CYS A 57 -9.05 6.03 6.97
CA CYS A 57 -7.78 5.40 6.70
C CYS A 57 -6.63 6.42 6.86
N HIS A 58 -5.42 5.90 6.99
CA HIS A 58 -4.22 6.71 7.13
C HIS A 58 -3.31 6.54 5.92
N ALA A 59 -2.92 7.65 5.31
CA ALA A 59 -1.92 7.69 4.25
C ALA A 59 -0.72 8.53 4.70
N TYR A 60 0.46 8.27 4.14
CA TYR A 60 1.64 9.06 4.44
C TYR A 60 1.89 10.09 3.33
N ALA A 61 2.01 11.35 3.72
CA ALA A 61 2.45 12.42 2.85
C ALA A 61 3.94 12.25 2.46
N PRO A 62 4.41 12.93 1.40
CA PRO A 62 5.82 12.86 1.00
C PRO A 62 6.80 13.33 2.09
N ASP A 63 6.37 14.18 3.01
CA ASP A 63 7.13 14.68 4.15
C ASP A 63 7.12 13.72 5.36
N GLY A 64 6.47 12.57 5.25
CA GLY A 64 6.38 11.54 6.28
C GLY A 64 5.26 11.74 7.31
N ARG A 65 4.44 12.79 7.19
CA ARG A 65 3.26 12.97 8.05
C ARG A 65 2.19 11.92 7.73
N CYS A 66 1.52 11.45 8.77
CA CYS A 66 0.34 10.61 8.66
C CYS A 66 -0.87 11.51 8.39
N ILE A 67 -1.61 11.22 7.32
CA ILE A 67 -2.82 11.95 6.92
C ILE A 67 -4.03 11.05 7.12
N SER A 68 -5.04 11.50 7.84
CA SER A 68 -6.32 10.82 8.00
C SER A 68 -7.26 11.13 6.83
N LEU A 69 -7.80 10.10 6.19
CA LEU A 69 -8.67 10.25 5.02
C LEU A 69 -10.02 9.60 5.27
N LEU A 70 -11.10 10.28 4.87
CA LEU A 70 -12.40 9.64 4.69
C LEU A 70 -12.30 8.70 3.49
N LYS A 71 -12.40 7.39 3.73
CA LYS A 71 -12.29 6.36 2.70
C LYS A 71 -13.65 5.71 2.48
N ILE A 72 -14.25 6.01 1.35
CA ILE A 72 -15.58 5.52 0.99
C ILE A 72 -15.67 5.16 -0.50
N LEU A 73 -16.68 4.36 -0.83
CA LEU A 73 -17.15 4.18 -2.19
C LEU A 73 -18.26 5.17 -2.51
N LEU A 74 -18.27 5.70 -3.73
CA LEU A 74 -19.43 6.41 -4.27
C LEU A 74 -20.63 5.45 -4.38
N THR A 75 -20.36 4.23 -4.83
CA THR A 75 -21.31 3.11 -4.85
C THR A 75 -20.59 1.78 -4.81
N ASN A 76 -21.25 0.77 -4.22
CA ASN A 76 -20.82 -0.62 -4.31
C ASN A 76 -21.63 -1.44 -5.33
N HIS A 77 -22.52 -0.81 -6.09
CA HIS A 77 -23.06 -1.43 -7.32
C HIS A 77 -21.95 -1.52 -8.37
N CYS A 78 -21.82 -2.66 -9.03
CA CYS A 78 -20.83 -2.84 -10.10
C CYS A 78 -21.42 -3.68 -11.22
N ILE A 79 -21.09 -3.31 -12.47
CA ILE A 79 -21.45 -4.10 -13.66
C ILE A 79 -20.42 -5.18 -13.99
N PHE A 80 -19.21 -5.11 -13.39
CA PHE A 80 -18.13 -6.09 -13.54
C PHE A 80 -18.28 -7.24 -12.55
N ASP A 81 -17.80 -8.41 -12.94
CA ASP A 81 -17.86 -9.63 -12.14
C ASP A 81 -16.48 -10.17 -11.73
N CYS A 82 -15.61 -9.27 -11.25
CA CYS A 82 -14.29 -9.66 -10.74
C CYS A 82 -14.44 -10.65 -9.58
N HIS A 83 -14.00 -11.88 -9.74
CA HIS A 83 -14.21 -12.99 -8.78
C HIS A 83 -13.75 -12.67 -7.35
N TYR A 84 -12.64 -11.93 -7.19
CA TYR A 84 -12.09 -11.56 -5.88
C TYR A 84 -12.81 -10.39 -5.21
N CYS A 85 -13.74 -9.72 -5.91
CA CYS A 85 -14.37 -8.50 -5.41
C CYS A 85 -15.69 -8.80 -4.68
N ILE A 86 -15.81 -8.33 -3.43
CA ILE A 86 -17.07 -8.44 -2.68
C ILE A 86 -18.23 -7.70 -3.36
N ASN A 87 -17.90 -6.65 -4.13
CA ASN A 87 -18.87 -5.81 -4.82
C ASN A 87 -19.14 -6.25 -6.27
N ARG A 88 -18.70 -7.44 -6.69
CA ARG A 88 -18.94 -7.95 -8.02
C ARG A 88 -20.42 -8.04 -8.34
N LYS A 89 -20.76 -8.02 -9.64
CA LYS A 89 -22.15 -8.06 -10.14
C LYS A 89 -22.98 -9.20 -9.55
N SER A 90 -22.40 -10.40 -9.47
CA SER A 90 -23.07 -11.61 -8.97
C SER A 90 -23.15 -11.71 -7.44
N SER A 91 -22.57 -10.77 -6.67
CA SER A 91 -22.58 -10.84 -5.21
C SER A 91 -23.91 -10.36 -4.63
N ASN A 92 -24.38 -11.05 -3.57
CA ASN A 92 -25.62 -10.77 -2.86
C ASN A 92 -25.46 -9.75 -1.70
N VAL A 93 -24.35 -9.00 -1.64
CA VAL A 93 -24.12 -8.01 -0.58
C VAL A 93 -25.10 -6.84 -0.66
N ALA A 94 -25.35 -6.25 0.49
CA ALA A 94 -26.18 -5.04 0.58
C ALA A 94 -25.59 -3.92 -0.29
N ARG A 95 -26.41 -3.33 -1.15
CA ARG A 95 -26.00 -2.29 -2.10
C ARG A 95 -26.43 -0.92 -1.62
N ALA A 96 -25.55 0.06 -1.84
CA ALA A 96 -25.80 1.46 -1.55
C ALA A 96 -25.13 2.36 -2.60
N ARG A 97 -25.57 3.62 -2.63
CA ARG A 97 -25.01 4.66 -3.49
C ARG A 97 -25.16 6.02 -2.81
N PHE A 98 -24.16 6.86 -2.99
CA PHE A 98 -24.22 8.29 -2.74
C PHE A 98 -24.40 9.06 -4.05
N THR A 99 -24.99 10.24 -3.97
CA THR A 99 -24.86 11.27 -5.01
C THR A 99 -23.50 11.97 -4.83
N PRO A 100 -22.96 12.62 -5.87
CA PRO A 100 -21.77 13.46 -5.75
C PRO A 100 -21.89 14.48 -4.62
N GLN A 101 -23.02 15.17 -4.50
CA GLN A 101 -23.26 16.18 -3.45
C GLN A 101 -23.22 15.57 -2.03
N GLU A 102 -23.78 14.38 -1.84
CA GLU A 102 -23.72 13.72 -0.52
C GLU A 102 -22.29 13.38 -0.10
N VAL A 103 -21.42 13.00 -1.05
CA VAL A 103 -19.99 12.77 -0.76
C VAL A 103 -19.28 14.06 -0.41
N VAL A 104 -19.58 15.15 -1.13
CA VAL A 104 -19.08 16.49 -0.82
C VAL A 104 -19.47 16.90 0.60
N ASP A 105 -20.76 16.82 0.93
CA ASP A 105 -21.28 17.21 2.24
C ASP A 105 -20.68 16.39 3.38
N LEU A 106 -20.55 15.06 3.19
CA LEU A 106 -19.88 14.18 4.15
C LEU A 106 -18.41 14.61 4.35
N THR A 107 -17.69 14.83 3.26
CA THR A 107 -16.27 15.23 3.31
C THR A 107 -16.08 16.54 4.06
N LEU A 108 -16.86 17.56 3.74
CA LEU A 108 -16.79 18.87 4.39
C LEU A 108 -17.18 18.80 5.88
N ASN A 109 -18.22 18.04 6.22
CA ASN A 109 -18.64 17.86 7.60
C ASN A 109 -17.59 17.16 8.46
N PHE A 110 -16.96 16.10 7.95
CA PHE A 110 -15.90 15.40 8.65
C PHE A 110 -14.63 16.26 8.77
N TYR A 111 -14.29 17.00 7.71
CA TYR A 111 -13.14 17.90 7.70
C TYR A 111 -13.30 19.05 8.70
N ARG A 112 -14.46 19.75 8.71
CA ARG A 112 -14.75 20.84 9.66
C ARG A 112 -14.70 20.41 11.13
N ARG A 113 -14.98 19.12 11.40
CA ARG A 113 -14.89 18.53 12.74
C ARG A 113 -13.51 17.98 13.08
N ASN A 114 -12.49 18.19 12.22
CA ASN A 114 -11.12 17.69 12.37
C ASN A 114 -11.02 16.16 12.48
N TYR A 115 -11.96 15.40 11.91
CA TYR A 115 -11.88 13.94 11.87
C TYR A 115 -10.99 13.44 10.76
N ILE A 116 -10.85 14.20 9.68
CA ILE A 116 -10.07 13.87 8.49
C ILE A 116 -9.31 15.08 7.96
N GLU A 117 -8.25 14.80 7.22
CA GLU A 117 -7.46 15.79 6.48
C GLU A 117 -7.70 15.69 4.97
N GLY A 118 -8.50 14.71 4.52
CA GLY A 118 -8.81 14.55 3.11
C GLY A 118 -9.78 13.42 2.79
N LEU A 119 -9.99 13.20 1.50
CA LEU A 119 -10.90 12.21 0.92
C LEU A 119 -10.10 11.18 0.12
N PHE A 120 -10.38 9.89 0.31
CA PHE A 120 -10.08 8.82 -0.62
C PHE A 120 -11.38 8.27 -1.19
N LEU A 121 -11.61 8.50 -2.48
CA LEU A 121 -12.84 8.12 -3.16
C LEU A 121 -12.57 7.07 -4.23
N SER A 122 -13.32 5.98 -4.16
CA SER A 122 -13.39 4.93 -5.18
C SER A 122 -14.84 4.60 -5.51
N SER A 123 -15.10 3.67 -6.43
CA SER A 123 -16.47 3.28 -6.81
C SER A 123 -16.48 1.89 -7.42
N GLY A 124 -17.60 1.17 -7.25
CA GLY A 124 -18.04 0.19 -8.23
C GLY A 124 -18.46 0.91 -9.51
N ILE A 125 -18.49 0.19 -10.64
CA ILE A 125 -18.81 0.77 -11.95
C ILE A 125 -20.30 0.58 -12.23
N VAL A 126 -21.02 1.70 -12.43
CA VAL A 126 -22.45 1.71 -12.76
C VAL A 126 -22.67 2.27 -14.16
N LYS A 127 -23.59 1.69 -14.92
CA LYS A 127 -23.90 2.03 -16.31
C LYS A 127 -22.70 1.86 -17.25
N SER A 128 -21.66 2.69 -17.09
CA SER A 128 -20.41 2.64 -17.86
C SER A 128 -19.23 3.17 -17.02
N ALA A 129 -18.01 2.91 -17.49
CA ALA A 129 -16.80 3.45 -16.90
C ALA A 129 -16.80 4.99 -16.93
N ASN A 130 -17.16 5.60 -18.07
CA ASN A 130 -17.26 7.05 -18.24
C ASN A 130 -18.24 7.66 -17.25
N HIS A 131 -19.50 7.19 -17.25
CA HIS A 131 -20.52 7.71 -16.36
C HIS A 131 -20.12 7.66 -14.87
N THR A 132 -19.43 6.61 -14.47
CA THR A 132 -18.97 6.48 -13.08
C THR A 132 -17.79 7.41 -12.82
N MET A 133 -16.85 7.50 -13.75
CA MET A 133 -15.67 8.34 -13.60
C MET A 133 -16.03 9.84 -13.58
N GLU A 134 -16.99 10.27 -14.41
CA GLU A 134 -17.55 11.63 -14.41
C GLU A 134 -18.07 12.04 -13.02
N GLN A 135 -18.78 11.14 -12.32
CA GLN A 135 -19.27 11.43 -10.97
C GLN A 135 -18.15 11.53 -9.93
N LEU A 136 -17.08 10.72 -10.07
CA LEU A 136 -15.90 10.84 -9.19
C LEU A 136 -15.20 12.19 -9.41
N VAL A 137 -15.08 12.61 -10.66
CA VAL A 137 -14.51 13.92 -11.05
C VAL A 137 -15.39 15.05 -10.53
N GLU A 138 -16.71 14.95 -10.68
CA GLU A 138 -17.68 15.94 -10.20
C GLU A 138 -17.51 16.20 -8.70
N VAL A 139 -17.37 15.16 -7.87
CA VAL A 139 -17.09 15.31 -6.42
C VAL A 139 -15.82 16.14 -6.19
N ALA A 140 -14.73 15.82 -6.88
CA ALA A 140 -13.47 16.51 -6.69
C ALA A 140 -13.53 17.96 -7.19
N ARG A 141 -14.20 18.19 -8.33
CA ARG A 141 -14.42 19.52 -8.90
C ARG A 141 -15.24 20.42 -7.95
N ILE A 142 -16.40 19.95 -7.48
CA ILE A 142 -17.22 20.70 -6.53
C ILE A 142 -16.42 21.04 -5.25
N LEU A 143 -15.70 20.07 -4.69
CA LEU A 143 -14.84 20.33 -3.52
C LEU A 143 -13.81 21.43 -3.80
N ARG A 144 -13.15 21.43 -4.97
CA ARG A 144 -12.10 22.39 -5.31
C ARG A 144 -12.65 23.76 -5.71
N GLU A 145 -13.63 23.79 -6.60
CA GLU A 145 -14.11 25.03 -7.24
C GLU A 145 -15.19 25.75 -6.42
N GLU A 146 -16.14 25.00 -5.85
CA GLU A 146 -17.27 25.61 -5.15
C GLU A 146 -17.01 25.82 -3.65
N HIS A 147 -16.20 24.93 -3.05
CA HIS A 147 -15.92 24.98 -1.60
C HIS A 147 -14.48 25.36 -1.25
N ASP A 148 -13.61 25.63 -2.23
CA ASP A 148 -12.17 25.94 -2.03
C ASP A 148 -11.48 24.94 -1.07
N PHE A 149 -11.86 23.66 -1.16
CA PHE A 149 -11.35 22.60 -0.30
C PHE A 149 -9.88 22.38 -0.53
N ARG A 150 -9.05 22.63 0.49
CA ARG A 150 -7.59 22.51 0.43
C ARG A 150 -7.07 21.19 1.00
N GLY A 151 -7.95 20.33 1.53
CA GLY A 151 -7.59 19.01 2.02
C GLY A 151 -7.13 18.08 0.88
N TYR A 152 -6.52 16.97 1.26
CA TYR A 152 -5.99 15.99 0.32
C TYR A 152 -7.12 15.22 -0.39
N ILE A 153 -7.03 15.09 -1.71
CA ILE A 153 -7.97 14.28 -2.51
C ILE A 153 -7.19 13.18 -3.24
N HIS A 154 -7.58 11.93 -2.99
CA HIS A 154 -7.12 10.76 -3.70
C HIS A 154 -8.28 10.12 -4.45
N LEU A 155 -8.24 10.11 -5.78
CA LEU A 155 -9.22 9.44 -6.62
C LEU A 155 -8.67 8.13 -7.15
N LYS A 156 -9.47 7.07 -7.01
CA LYS A 156 -9.23 5.81 -7.73
C LYS A 156 -9.91 5.89 -9.08
N THR A 157 -9.10 6.02 -10.13
CA THR A 157 -9.59 6.18 -11.49
C THR A 157 -9.90 4.83 -12.13
N ILE A 158 -10.84 4.83 -13.04
CA ILE A 158 -11.33 3.66 -13.78
C ILE A 158 -10.58 3.62 -15.12
N PRO A 159 -9.70 2.62 -15.36
CA PRO A 159 -8.83 2.60 -16.55
C PRO A 159 -9.59 2.47 -17.87
N GLU A 160 -10.80 1.93 -17.83
CA GLU A 160 -11.70 1.76 -18.97
C GLU A 160 -12.45 3.04 -19.35
N ALA A 161 -12.30 4.14 -18.59
CA ALA A 161 -12.88 5.44 -18.92
C ALA A 161 -12.02 6.19 -19.95
N ASP A 162 -12.66 7.14 -20.66
CA ASP A 162 -12.00 7.98 -21.65
C ASP A 162 -10.83 8.78 -21.04
N ALA A 163 -9.81 8.98 -21.86
CA ALA A 163 -8.56 9.61 -21.42
C ALA A 163 -8.76 11.03 -20.90
N GLU A 164 -9.71 11.76 -21.47
CA GLU A 164 -10.09 13.13 -21.12
C GLU A 164 -10.67 13.20 -19.70
N ILE A 165 -11.54 12.25 -19.34
CA ILE A 165 -12.16 12.19 -18.02
C ILE A 165 -11.11 11.81 -16.94
N ILE A 166 -10.21 10.87 -17.28
CA ILE A 166 -9.07 10.52 -16.39
C ILE A 166 -8.12 11.72 -16.24
N HIS A 167 -7.92 12.47 -17.31
CA HIS A 167 -7.13 13.70 -17.26
C HIS A 167 -7.77 14.73 -16.33
N GLU A 168 -9.06 14.98 -16.46
CA GLU A 168 -9.80 15.90 -15.59
C GLU A 168 -9.66 15.51 -14.11
N ALA A 169 -9.77 14.21 -13.78
CA ALA A 169 -9.53 13.72 -12.44
C ALA A 169 -8.15 14.14 -11.87
N GLY A 170 -7.12 14.12 -12.70
CA GLY A 170 -5.77 14.53 -12.31
C GLY A 170 -5.60 16.02 -12.04
N LEU A 171 -6.46 16.88 -12.60
CA LEU A 171 -6.46 18.31 -12.34
C LEU A 171 -6.99 18.64 -10.92
N TYR A 172 -7.97 17.88 -10.44
CA TYR A 172 -8.62 18.12 -9.14
C TYR A 172 -8.06 17.27 -7.99
N ALA A 173 -7.47 16.11 -8.29
CA ALA A 173 -6.92 15.21 -7.28
C ALA A 173 -5.43 15.50 -6.99
N ASP A 174 -5.03 15.35 -5.72
CA ASP A 174 -3.61 15.34 -5.35
C ASP A 174 -2.92 14.05 -5.80
N ARG A 175 -3.63 12.93 -5.73
CA ARG A 175 -3.17 11.62 -6.19
C ARG A 175 -4.26 10.90 -6.96
N VAL A 176 -3.85 10.21 -8.00
CA VAL A 176 -4.69 9.24 -8.71
C VAL A 176 -4.13 7.83 -8.53
N SER A 177 -5.00 6.83 -8.55
CA SER A 177 -4.58 5.43 -8.53
C SER A 177 -5.35 4.62 -9.55
N ILE A 178 -4.63 3.74 -10.22
CA ILE A 178 -5.16 2.77 -11.18
C ILE A 178 -4.70 1.40 -10.69
N ASN A 179 -5.64 0.52 -10.37
CA ASN A 179 -5.28 -0.79 -9.88
C ASN A 179 -4.86 -1.73 -11.01
N VAL A 180 -3.70 -2.38 -10.85
CA VAL A 180 -3.32 -3.50 -11.73
C VAL A 180 -4.02 -4.81 -11.34
N GLU A 181 -4.62 -4.84 -10.18
CA GLU A 181 -5.39 -5.92 -9.58
C GLU A 181 -4.55 -7.16 -9.28
N LEU A 182 -3.99 -7.82 -10.29
CA LEU A 182 -3.27 -9.08 -10.15
C LEU A 182 -1.83 -8.99 -10.70
N PRO A 183 -0.90 -9.82 -10.18
CA PRO A 183 0.51 -9.81 -10.61
C PRO A 183 0.68 -10.24 -12.05
N THR A 184 -0.17 -11.17 -12.52
CA THR A 184 -0.04 -11.82 -13.83
C THR A 184 -1.21 -11.50 -14.75
N THR A 185 -0.95 -11.45 -16.05
CA THR A 185 -2.00 -11.26 -17.06
C THR A 185 -2.97 -12.45 -17.07
N SER A 186 -2.45 -13.68 -16.92
CA SER A 186 -3.27 -14.88 -16.84
C SER A 186 -4.19 -14.88 -15.62
N GLY A 187 -3.67 -14.45 -14.46
CA GLY A 187 -4.47 -14.24 -13.25
C GLY A 187 -5.57 -13.21 -13.47
N LEU A 188 -5.25 -12.08 -14.12
CA LEU A 188 -6.22 -11.03 -14.41
C LEU A 188 -7.34 -11.56 -15.34
N THR A 189 -6.99 -12.20 -16.44
CA THR A 189 -7.99 -12.78 -17.37
C THR A 189 -8.89 -13.80 -16.69
N ARG A 190 -8.33 -14.64 -15.81
CA ARG A 190 -9.09 -15.68 -15.09
C ARG A 190 -10.01 -15.09 -14.02
N LEU A 191 -9.54 -14.09 -13.25
CA LEU A 191 -10.21 -13.61 -12.05
C LEU A 191 -10.94 -12.27 -12.23
N ALA A 192 -10.67 -11.54 -13.29
CA ALA A 192 -11.34 -10.29 -13.65
C ALA A 192 -11.57 -10.20 -15.15
N PRO A 193 -12.48 -11.06 -15.72
CA PRO A 193 -12.64 -11.20 -17.17
C PRO A 193 -13.10 -9.91 -17.87
N ASP A 194 -13.73 -9.00 -17.15
CA ASP A 194 -14.17 -7.70 -17.67
C ASP A 194 -13.04 -6.64 -17.72
N LYS A 195 -11.82 -6.98 -17.27
CA LYS A 195 -10.68 -6.06 -17.25
C LYS A 195 -9.61 -6.43 -18.25
N ASP A 196 -9.01 -5.41 -18.88
CA ASP A 196 -7.91 -5.57 -19.84
C ASP A 196 -6.61 -4.95 -19.27
N ALA A 197 -5.55 -5.79 -19.19
CA ALA A 197 -4.24 -5.36 -18.74
C ALA A 197 -3.65 -4.24 -19.62
N ARG A 198 -3.91 -4.25 -20.92
CA ARG A 198 -3.41 -3.21 -21.85
C ARG A 198 -4.10 -1.86 -21.61
N GLN A 199 -5.39 -1.85 -21.33
CA GLN A 199 -6.12 -0.63 -20.98
C GLN A 199 -5.62 -0.06 -19.66
N ILE A 200 -5.41 -0.91 -18.64
CA ILE A 200 -4.85 -0.54 -17.35
C ILE A 200 -3.46 0.11 -17.52
N GLU A 201 -2.54 -0.57 -18.19
CA GLU A 201 -1.17 -0.08 -18.40
C GLU A 201 -1.15 1.16 -19.31
N GLY A 202 -2.03 1.22 -20.32
CA GLY A 202 -2.21 2.38 -21.18
C GLY A 202 -2.66 3.62 -20.41
N ALA A 203 -3.65 3.48 -19.53
CA ALA A 203 -4.11 4.57 -18.67
C ALA A 203 -3.01 5.04 -17.70
N MET A 204 -2.24 4.11 -17.11
CA MET A 204 -1.08 4.44 -16.26
C MET A 204 -0.01 5.21 -17.03
N GLY A 205 0.27 4.80 -18.28
CA GLY A 205 1.24 5.46 -19.16
C GLY A 205 0.84 6.90 -19.50
N ARG A 206 -0.42 7.11 -19.90
CA ARG A 206 -0.97 8.46 -20.15
C ARG A 206 -0.90 9.33 -18.90
N THR A 207 -1.28 8.79 -17.74
CA THR A 207 -1.20 9.51 -16.46
C THR A 207 0.24 9.90 -16.11
N LYS A 208 1.23 9.01 -16.32
CA LYS A 208 2.66 9.34 -16.14
C LYS A 208 3.08 10.50 -17.04
N ALA A 209 2.75 10.44 -18.34
CA ALA A 209 3.10 11.49 -19.30
C ALA A 209 2.58 12.86 -18.83
N ARG A 210 1.32 12.95 -18.43
CA ARG A 210 0.71 14.18 -17.93
C ARG A 210 1.31 14.68 -16.62
N ILE A 211 1.68 13.79 -15.69
CA ILE A 211 2.38 14.16 -14.44
C ILE A 211 3.75 14.79 -14.76
N VAL A 212 4.49 14.20 -15.69
CA VAL A 212 5.81 14.72 -16.11
C VAL A 212 5.65 16.06 -16.80
N GLU A 213 4.77 16.16 -17.79
CA GLU A 213 4.46 17.39 -18.53
C GLU A 213 4.08 18.54 -17.58
N ALA A 214 3.08 18.34 -16.72
CA ALA A 214 2.64 19.37 -15.77
C ALA A 214 3.74 19.79 -14.79
N ARG A 215 4.64 18.87 -14.40
CA ARG A 215 5.81 19.20 -13.58
C ARG A 215 6.80 20.09 -14.34
N ASP A 216 7.04 19.80 -15.61
CA ASP A 216 7.98 20.56 -16.43
C ASP A 216 7.41 21.92 -16.83
N GLU A 217 6.11 22.00 -17.13
CA GLU A 217 5.39 23.26 -17.33
C GLU A 217 5.50 24.17 -16.10
N ARG A 218 5.32 23.63 -14.90
CA ARG A 218 5.42 24.42 -13.67
C ARG A 218 6.83 24.91 -13.33
N LYS A 219 7.86 24.27 -13.87
CA LYS A 219 9.24 24.82 -13.80
C LYS A 219 9.39 26.08 -14.66
N LYS A 220 8.67 26.14 -15.78
CA LYS A 220 8.71 27.26 -16.73
C LYS A 220 7.68 28.35 -16.37
N PHE A 221 6.48 27.94 -15.96
CA PHE A 221 5.34 28.82 -15.72
C PHE A 221 4.78 28.61 -14.31
N ARG A 222 4.94 29.58 -13.42
CA ARG A 222 4.51 29.49 -12.02
C ARG A 222 3.02 29.17 -11.85
N HIS A 223 2.18 29.66 -12.76
CA HIS A 223 0.71 29.51 -12.73
C HIS A 223 0.19 28.31 -13.54
N ALA A 224 1.06 27.49 -14.15
CA ALA A 224 0.62 26.28 -14.84
C ALA A 224 -0.18 25.35 -13.89
N PRO A 225 -1.26 24.71 -14.37
CA PRO A 225 -2.08 23.83 -13.56
C PRO A 225 -1.26 22.71 -12.90
N ARG A 226 -1.69 22.30 -11.71
CA ARG A 226 -1.14 21.08 -11.10
C ARG A 226 -1.89 19.88 -11.67
N PHE A 227 -1.19 18.79 -11.85
CA PHE A 227 -1.77 17.51 -12.24
C PHE A 227 -1.25 16.42 -11.30
N ALA A 228 -2.12 15.85 -10.51
CA ALA A 228 -1.83 14.81 -9.52
C ALA A 228 -0.46 15.00 -8.83
N PRO A 229 -0.23 16.09 -8.10
CA PRO A 229 1.10 16.48 -7.61
C PRO A 229 1.73 15.45 -6.67
N ALA A 230 0.93 14.63 -5.98
CA ALA A 230 1.39 13.50 -5.18
C ALA A 230 1.64 12.23 -6.03
N GLY A 231 1.45 12.30 -7.36
CA GLY A 231 1.72 11.24 -8.32
C GLY A 231 0.64 10.17 -8.40
N GLN A 232 0.96 9.09 -9.09
CA GLN A 232 0.08 7.94 -9.22
C GLN A 232 0.55 6.75 -8.37
N SER A 233 -0.40 5.87 -8.02
CA SER A 233 -0.17 4.63 -7.29
C SER A 233 -1.03 3.49 -7.85
N THR A 234 -0.74 2.27 -7.43
CA THR A 234 -1.52 1.08 -7.80
C THR A 234 -1.71 0.16 -6.61
N GLN A 235 -2.65 -0.77 -6.73
CA GLN A 235 -2.85 -1.88 -5.80
C GLN A 235 -2.73 -3.20 -6.55
N MET A 236 -2.15 -4.19 -5.88
CA MET A 236 -2.00 -5.55 -6.34
C MET A 236 -2.49 -6.51 -5.26
N ILE A 237 -3.37 -7.44 -5.65
CA ILE A 237 -3.91 -8.47 -4.75
C ILE A 237 -2.91 -9.61 -4.68
N VAL A 238 -2.62 -10.07 -3.47
CA VAL A 238 -1.64 -11.12 -3.17
C VAL A 238 -2.35 -12.38 -2.72
N GLY A 239 -2.06 -13.50 -3.38
CA GLY A 239 -2.58 -14.81 -3.01
C GLY A 239 -4.03 -15.07 -3.42
N ALA A 240 -4.57 -14.33 -4.38
CA ALA A 240 -5.80 -14.70 -5.09
C ALA A 240 -5.52 -15.63 -6.29
N ASP A 241 -4.30 -15.59 -6.81
CA ASP A 241 -3.78 -16.47 -7.86
C ASP A 241 -2.51 -17.20 -7.39
N ASP A 242 -1.90 -18.00 -8.28
CA ASP A 242 -0.74 -18.83 -7.98
C ASP A 242 0.60 -18.05 -8.08
N ALA A 243 0.56 -16.72 -8.24
CA ALA A 243 1.77 -15.92 -8.35
C ALA A 243 2.59 -15.97 -7.05
N ASN A 244 3.86 -16.34 -7.17
CA ASN A 244 4.82 -16.29 -6.06
C ASN A 244 5.37 -14.87 -5.84
N ASP A 245 6.09 -14.68 -4.74
CA ASP A 245 6.57 -13.35 -4.36
C ASP A 245 7.63 -12.80 -5.33
N ALA A 246 8.43 -13.65 -5.95
CA ALA A 246 9.40 -13.24 -6.96
C ALA A 246 8.70 -12.63 -8.21
N ALA A 247 7.61 -13.22 -8.66
CA ALA A 247 6.79 -12.69 -9.76
C ALA A 247 6.13 -11.35 -9.38
N ILE A 248 5.63 -11.24 -8.14
CA ILE A 248 5.03 -10.01 -7.60
C ILE A 248 6.07 -8.88 -7.53
N ILE A 249 7.27 -9.15 -7.01
CA ILE A 249 8.38 -8.20 -6.92
C ILE A 249 8.82 -7.75 -8.32
N GLY A 250 8.98 -8.68 -9.25
CA GLY A 250 9.31 -8.38 -10.64
C GLY A 250 8.25 -7.50 -11.33
N LYS A 251 6.96 -7.78 -11.10
CA LYS A 251 5.87 -6.91 -11.61
C LYS A 251 5.92 -5.54 -10.98
N ALA A 252 6.10 -5.44 -9.66
CA ALA A 252 6.16 -4.17 -8.95
C ALA A 252 7.32 -3.29 -9.45
N SER A 253 8.51 -3.87 -9.66
CA SER A 253 9.66 -3.15 -10.23
C SER A 253 9.34 -2.58 -11.61
N ARG A 254 8.83 -3.41 -12.52
CA ARG A 254 8.43 -2.93 -13.86
C ARG A 254 7.42 -1.78 -13.79
N LEU A 255 6.47 -1.84 -12.85
CA LEU A 255 5.48 -0.77 -12.67
C LEU A 255 6.13 0.53 -12.19
N TYR A 256 7.09 0.48 -11.28
CA TYR A 256 7.86 1.66 -10.85
C TYR A 256 8.63 2.29 -12.02
N ASP A 257 9.35 1.48 -12.79
CA ASP A 257 10.20 1.94 -13.88
C ASP A 257 9.38 2.47 -15.06
N SER A 258 8.37 1.69 -15.48
CA SER A 258 7.58 2.03 -16.66
C SER A 258 6.62 3.19 -16.41
N PHE A 259 5.98 3.25 -15.25
CA PHE A 259 4.90 4.22 -14.99
C PHE A 259 5.22 5.27 -13.93
N GLY A 260 6.43 5.26 -13.35
CA GLY A 260 6.86 6.26 -12.37
C GLY A 260 5.96 6.31 -11.13
N LEU A 261 5.48 5.14 -10.69
CA LEU A 261 4.58 5.04 -9.56
C LEU A 261 5.22 5.58 -8.27
N ARG A 262 4.40 6.17 -7.41
CA ARG A 262 4.83 6.54 -6.06
C ARG A 262 4.78 5.37 -5.10
N ARG A 263 3.83 4.44 -5.31
CA ARG A 263 3.69 3.25 -4.47
C ARG A 263 2.90 2.15 -5.18
N VAL A 264 3.32 0.92 -4.95
CA VAL A 264 2.52 -0.28 -5.15
C VAL A 264 1.99 -0.69 -3.77
N TYR A 265 0.67 -0.86 -3.66
CA TYR A 265 0.03 -1.39 -2.47
C TYR A 265 -0.22 -2.88 -2.65
N TYR A 266 0.23 -3.67 -1.69
CA TYR A 266 -0.03 -5.10 -1.63
C TYR A 266 -1.21 -5.35 -0.71
N SER A 267 -2.20 -6.10 -1.20
CA SER A 267 -3.40 -6.44 -0.44
C SER A 267 -3.55 -7.94 -0.39
N ALA A 268 -3.37 -8.53 0.78
CA ALA A 268 -3.63 -9.96 0.96
C ALA A 268 -5.09 -10.26 0.59
N PHE A 269 -5.29 -11.24 -0.29
CA PHE A 269 -6.63 -11.73 -0.62
C PHE A 269 -7.40 -12.10 0.65
N SER A 270 -8.62 -11.64 0.74
CA SER A 270 -9.53 -12.00 1.84
C SER A 270 -10.69 -12.79 1.27
N PRO A 271 -10.95 -14.01 1.75
CA PRO A 271 -12.12 -14.77 1.34
C PRO A 271 -13.39 -13.94 1.52
N ILE A 272 -14.23 -13.97 0.51
CA ILE A 272 -15.49 -13.24 0.45
C ILE A 272 -16.67 -14.21 0.50
N PRO A 273 -17.84 -13.78 1.02
CA PRO A 273 -19.07 -14.59 0.91
C PRO A 273 -19.38 -14.93 -0.56
N ASP A 274 -19.96 -16.10 -0.77
CA ASP A 274 -20.34 -16.60 -2.11
C ASP A 274 -19.17 -16.57 -3.11
N ALA A 275 -17.96 -16.91 -2.62
CA ALA A 275 -16.76 -16.91 -3.44
C ALA A 275 -16.88 -17.95 -4.58
N SER A 276 -16.35 -17.59 -5.76
CA SER A 276 -16.18 -18.53 -6.86
C SER A 276 -15.23 -19.68 -6.47
N ALA A 277 -15.50 -20.89 -6.93
CA ALA A 277 -14.64 -22.06 -6.73
C ALA A 277 -13.20 -21.91 -7.28
N VAL A 278 -12.96 -20.91 -8.13
CA VAL A 278 -11.62 -20.59 -8.66
C VAL A 278 -10.73 -19.80 -7.69
N LEU A 279 -11.31 -19.37 -6.57
CA LEU A 279 -10.57 -18.60 -5.55
C LEU A 279 -10.08 -19.51 -4.42
N PRO A 280 -8.95 -19.17 -3.79
CA PRO A 280 -8.49 -19.88 -2.60
C PRO A 280 -9.50 -19.79 -1.45
N LEU A 281 -9.68 -20.91 -0.73
CA LEU A 281 -10.56 -20.97 0.44
C LEU A 281 -9.98 -20.26 1.68
N LYS A 282 -8.66 -20.06 1.70
CA LYS A 282 -7.93 -19.49 2.85
C LYS A 282 -7.24 -18.20 2.45
N ARG A 283 -7.20 -17.26 3.39
CA ARG A 283 -6.41 -16.05 3.29
C ARG A 283 -4.92 -16.41 3.33
N PRO A 284 -4.07 -15.78 2.50
CA PRO A 284 -2.62 -15.92 2.65
C PRO A 284 -2.20 -15.37 4.02
N PRO A 285 -1.09 -15.87 4.61
CA PRO A 285 -0.57 -15.35 5.87
C PRO A 285 -0.33 -13.84 5.78
N LEU A 286 -0.75 -13.08 6.79
CA LEU A 286 -0.55 -11.63 6.84
C LEU A 286 0.94 -11.27 6.74
N MET A 287 1.82 -12.13 7.25
CA MET A 287 3.26 -11.96 7.18
C MET A 287 3.77 -11.91 5.73
N ARG A 288 3.12 -12.58 4.76
CA ARG A 288 3.46 -12.50 3.33
C ARG A 288 3.30 -11.06 2.80
N GLU A 289 2.21 -10.40 3.14
CA GLU A 289 1.99 -8.98 2.80
C GLU A 289 3.09 -8.09 3.41
N HIS A 290 3.42 -8.33 4.69
CA HIS A 290 4.51 -7.59 5.35
C HIS A 290 5.87 -7.81 4.67
N ARG A 291 6.20 -9.04 4.24
CA ARG A 291 7.45 -9.34 3.52
C ARG A 291 7.52 -8.62 2.17
N LEU A 292 6.41 -8.55 1.45
CA LEU A 292 6.34 -7.78 0.19
C LEU A 292 6.53 -6.28 0.41
N TYR A 293 5.92 -5.70 1.45
CA TYR A 293 6.19 -4.29 1.80
C TYR A 293 7.63 -4.05 2.23
N GLN A 294 8.26 -4.98 2.96
CA GLN A 294 9.68 -4.90 3.30
C GLN A 294 10.57 -4.97 2.04
N SER A 295 10.24 -5.84 1.10
CA SER A 295 10.92 -5.96 -0.20
C SER A 295 10.79 -4.68 -1.04
N ASP A 296 9.59 -4.12 -1.13
CA ASP A 296 9.35 -2.82 -1.76
C ASP A 296 10.24 -1.72 -1.15
N TRP A 297 10.37 -1.73 0.17
CA TRP A 297 11.21 -0.80 0.90
C TRP A 297 12.71 -0.98 0.58
N LEU A 298 13.17 -2.23 0.44
CA LEU A 298 14.56 -2.54 0.06
C LEU A 298 14.88 -2.00 -1.34
N MET A 299 14.01 -2.21 -2.32
CA MET A 299 14.21 -1.71 -3.67
C MET A 299 14.22 -0.17 -3.71
N ARG A 300 13.27 0.48 -3.06
CA ARG A 300 13.07 1.92 -3.17
C ARG A 300 14.04 2.77 -2.38
N PHE A 301 14.54 2.30 -1.25
CA PHE A 301 15.33 3.11 -0.32
C PHE A 301 16.70 2.55 0.02
N TYR A 302 16.92 1.25 -0.20
CA TYR A 302 18.20 0.60 0.11
C TYR A 302 19.04 0.27 -1.13
N GLY A 303 18.47 0.50 -2.33
CA GLY A 303 19.17 0.25 -3.59
C GLY A 303 19.39 -1.24 -3.89
N PHE A 304 18.49 -2.09 -3.40
CA PHE A 304 18.46 -3.48 -3.85
C PHE A 304 17.87 -3.55 -5.25
N ALA A 305 18.53 -4.30 -6.12
CA ALA A 305 17.95 -4.67 -7.39
C ALA A 305 16.77 -5.66 -7.17
N PRO A 306 15.73 -5.65 -8.04
CA PRO A 306 14.62 -6.58 -7.93
C PRO A 306 15.07 -8.04 -7.87
N GLN A 307 16.12 -8.39 -8.62
CA GLN A 307 16.69 -9.72 -8.63
C GLN A 307 17.32 -10.09 -7.29
N GLU A 308 18.06 -9.18 -6.64
CA GLU A 308 18.63 -9.43 -5.31
C GLU A 308 17.53 -9.75 -4.28
N VAL A 309 16.36 -9.07 -4.38
CA VAL A 309 15.23 -9.35 -3.50
C VAL A 309 14.56 -10.68 -3.84
N ALA A 310 14.42 -11.00 -5.13
CA ALA A 310 13.90 -12.28 -5.60
C ALA A 310 14.82 -13.45 -5.21
N ASP A 311 16.12 -13.24 -5.23
CA ASP A 311 17.12 -14.22 -4.82
C ASP A 311 17.05 -14.56 -3.32
N ALA A 312 16.46 -13.68 -2.50
CA ALA A 312 16.18 -13.96 -1.10
C ALA A 312 15.03 -14.96 -0.90
N ALA A 313 14.23 -15.23 -1.93
CA ALA A 313 13.13 -16.18 -1.89
C ALA A 313 13.61 -17.63 -1.74
N GLU A 314 12.74 -18.49 -1.24
CA GLU A 314 12.94 -19.94 -1.15
C GLU A 314 12.76 -20.61 -2.53
N ALA A 315 12.92 -21.93 -2.60
CA ALA A 315 12.88 -22.66 -3.88
C ALA A 315 11.54 -22.56 -4.63
N ASP A 316 10.44 -22.28 -3.91
CA ASP A 316 9.11 -22.06 -4.47
C ASP A 316 8.89 -20.62 -4.98
N GLY A 317 9.88 -19.75 -4.82
CA GLY A 317 9.84 -18.35 -5.22
C GLY A 317 9.11 -17.43 -4.22
N ASN A 318 8.76 -17.93 -3.02
CA ASN A 318 8.15 -17.14 -1.96
C ASN A 318 9.19 -16.69 -0.94
N LEU A 319 8.97 -15.52 -0.36
CA LEU A 319 9.84 -14.99 0.70
C LEU A 319 9.62 -15.76 2.01
N PRO A 320 10.68 -16.00 2.81
CA PRO A 320 10.56 -16.60 4.12
C PRO A 320 9.61 -15.79 5.01
N LEU A 321 8.74 -16.47 5.74
CA LEU A 321 7.80 -15.81 6.66
C LEU A 321 8.41 -15.53 8.03
N ASP A 322 9.37 -16.35 8.47
CA ASP A 322 10.03 -16.29 9.78
C ASP A 322 11.06 -15.16 9.91
N ILE A 323 11.72 -14.78 8.80
CA ILE A 323 12.76 -13.74 8.77
C ILE A 323 12.44 -12.65 7.75
N ASP A 324 13.01 -11.46 7.92
CA ASP A 324 12.83 -10.38 6.95
C ASP A 324 13.66 -10.61 5.67
N PRO A 325 13.24 -10.05 4.50
CA PRO A 325 13.90 -10.30 3.21
C PRO A 325 15.38 -9.88 3.18
N LYS A 326 15.77 -8.86 3.94
CA LYS A 326 17.16 -8.42 4.00
C LYS A 326 18.05 -9.45 4.74
N LEU A 327 17.53 -10.01 5.83
CA LEU A 327 18.20 -11.08 6.54
C LEU A 327 18.24 -12.35 5.69
N ALA A 328 17.15 -12.69 5.00
CA ALA A 328 17.09 -13.83 4.09
C ALA A 328 18.15 -13.73 3.01
N TRP A 329 18.28 -12.55 2.38
CA TRP A 329 19.34 -12.27 1.40
C TRP A 329 20.74 -12.44 2.00
N ALA A 330 20.99 -11.85 3.16
CA ALA A 330 22.32 -11.92 3.80
C ALA A 330 22.72 -13.34 4.21
N LEU A 331 21.75 -14.18 4.62
CA LEU A 331 22.00 -15.58 4.94
C LEU A 331 22.31 -16.44 3.70
N LYS A 332 21.81 -16.04 2.52
CA LYS A 332 22.06 -16.71 1.25
C LYS A 332 23.38 -16.29 0.62
N PHE A 333 23.78 -15.04 0.82
CA PHE A 333 25.02 -14.45 0.28
C PHE A 333 26.03 -14.12 1.39
N ARG A 334 26.33 -15.13 2.23
CA ARG A 334 27.21 -14.98 3.40
C ARG A 334 28.62 -14.55 3.05
N GLU A 335 29.10 -14.89 1.85
CA GLU A 335 30.39 -14.50 1.31
C GLU A 335 30.57 -12.99 1.16
N SER A 336 29.47 -12.23 1.13
CA SER A 336 29.52 -10.76 1.12
C SER A 336 29.80 -10.17 2.51
N PHE A 337 29.93 -11.00 3.54
CA PHE A 337 30.13 -10.60 4.93
C PHE A 337 31.37 -11.23 5.55
N PRO A 338 31.97 -10.61 6.57
CA PRO A 338 31.54 -9.40 7.27
C PRO A 338 31.90 -8.09 6.53
N VAL A 339 31.07 -7.08 6.68
CA VAL A 339 31.28 -5.75 6.11
C VAL A 339 32.05 -4.86 7.10
N ASP A 340 33.18 -4.25 6.67
CA ASP A 340 33.90 -3.29 7.50
C ASP A 340 33.16 -1.95 7.56
N VAL A 341 32.62 -1.59 8.73
CA VAL A 341 31.84 -0.37 8.89
C VAL A 341 32.65 0.90 8.66
N ASN A 342 33.97 0.83 8.84
CA ASN A 342 34.89 1.96 8.69
C ASN A 342 35.30 2.22 7.24
N ARG A 343 35.21 1.20 6.36
CA ARG A 343 35.72 1.27 4.97
C ARG A 343 34.67 1.05 3.90
N ALA A 344 33.68 0.22 4.19
CA ALA A 344 32.71 -0.23 3.18
C ALA A 344 31.91 0.92 2.56
N PRO A 345 31.54 0.83 1.28
CA PRO A 345 30.67 1.80 0.64
C PRO A 345 29.24 1.74 1.25
N ARG A 346 28.47 2.78 0.98
CA ARG A 346 27.10 2.93 1.50
C ARG A 346 26.23 1.73 1.13
N GLU A 347 26.35 1.25 -0.08
CA GLU A 347 25.56 0.15 -0.64
C GLU A 347 25.79 -1.16 0.14
N ALA A 348 27.06 -1.48 0.48
CA ALA A 348 27.39 -2.64 1.28
C ALA A 348 26.86 -2.53 2.72
N LEU A 349 26.95 -1.35 3.32
CA LEU A 349 26.38 -1.09 4.66
C LEU A 349 24.85 -1.25 4.67
N LEU A 350 24.17 -0.84 3.60
CA LEU A 350 22.72 -0.98 3.47
C LEU A 350 22.28 -2.45 3.34
N ARG A 351 23.16 -3.36 2.94
CA ARG A 351 22.87 -4.79 2.88
C ARG A 351 23.00 -5.50 4.22
N VAL A 352 23.67 -4.89 5.19
CA VAL A 352 23.82 -5.46 6.54
C VAL A 352 22.47 -5.55 7.26
N PRO A 353 21.99 -6.76 7.68
CA PRO A 353 20.79 -6.91 8.49
C PRO A 353 20.82 -6.03 9.75
N GLY A 354 19.70 -5.38 10.09
CA GLY A 354 19.61 -4.50 11.25
C GLY A 354 20.11 -3.06 11.02
N LEU A 355 20.86 -2.76 9.94
CA LEU A 355 21.24 -1.38 9.61
C LEU A 355 20.18 -0.75 8.70
N GLY A 356 19.52 0.29 9.22
CA GLY A 356 18.59 1.12 8.43
C GLY A 356 19.30 2.29 7.74
N THR A 357 18.62 2.95 6.79
CA THR A 357 19.16 4.10 6.05
C THR A 357 19.67 5.22 6.95
N LYS A 358 18.95 5.49 8.06
CA LYS A 358 19.37 6.50 9.07
C LYS A 358 20.64 6.07 9.82
N ALA A 359 20.73 4.80 10.20
CA ALA A 359 21.91 4.26 10.86
C ALA A 359 23.14 4.32 9.94
N VAL A 360 22.99 3.89 8.68
CA VAL A 360 24.04 3.97 7.67
C VAL A 360 24.50 5.41 7.43
N ALA A 361 23.58 6.36 7.29
CA ALA A 361 23.92 7.78 7.14
C ALA A 361 24.75 8.31 8.34
N ARG A 362 24.40 7.93 9.57
CA ARG A 362 25.16 8.29 10.78
C ARG A 362 26.53 7.63 10.82
N ILE A 363 26.62 6.33 10.48
CA ILE A 363 27.92 5.62 10.37
C ILE A 363 28.81 6.37 9.39
N LEU A 364 28.34 6.69 8.20
CA LEU A 364 29.09 7.41 7.17
C LEU A 364 29.53 8.80 7.62
N ALA A 365 28.74 9.50 8.42
CA ALA A 365 29.10 10.81 8.98
C ALA A 365 30.17 10.68 10.07
N VAL A 366 29.99 9.81 11.04
CA VAL A 366 30.87 9.67 12.21
C VAL A 366 32.25 9.11 11.82
N ARG A 367 32.31 8.13 10.90
CA ARG A 367 33.60 7.54 10.50
C ARG A 367 34.57 8.49 9.79
N ARG A 368 34.10 9.67 9.33
CA ARG A 368 34.96 10.74 8.78
C ARG A 368 35.85 11.38 9.84
N HIS A 369 35.44 11.31 11.10
CA HIS A 369 36.09 11.99 12.19
C HIS A 369 36.82 11.05 13.15
N ARG A 370 36.37 9.80 13.25
CA ARG A 370 37.00 8.78 14.11
C ARG A 370 36.67 7.38 13.65
N THR A 371 37.53 6.44 13.93
CA THR A 371 37.29 5.02 13.67
C THR A 371 36.25 4.46 14.65
N LEU A 372 35.23 3.77 14.10
CA LEU A 372 34.11 3.24 14.87
C LEU A 372 34.48 1.90 15.51
N ARG A 373 34.05 1.76 16.76
CA ARG A 373 34.06 0.53 17.57
C ARG A 373 32.68 -0.13 17.59
N LEU A 374 32.59 -1.35 18.11
CA LEU A 374 31.32 -2.07 18.21
C LEU A 374 30.28 -1.31 19.05
N GLU A 375 30.71 -0.66 20.12
CA GLU A 375 29.86 0.16 20.99
C GLU A 375 29.24 1.35 20.24
N ASP A 376 30.01 1.97 19.32
CA ASP A 376 29.48 3.05 18.48
C ASP A 376 28.35 2.57 17.58
N VAL A 377 28.51 1.39 16.98
CA VAL A 377 27.47 0.78 16.16
C VAL A 377 26.24 0.41 17.00
N ALA A 378 26.46 -0.08 18.23
CA ALA A 378 25.37 -0.40 19.16
C ALA A 378 24.45 0.80 19.44
N ARG A 379 25.02 2.00 19.57
CA ARG A 379 24.27 3.26 19.78
C ARG A 379 23.52 3.74 18.53
N LEU A 380 23.91 3.28 17.35
CA LEU A 380 23.35 3.71 16.06
C LEU A 380 22.30 2.74 15.48
N THR A 381 22.18 1.54 16.05
CA THR A 381 21.24 0.51 15.57
C THR A 381 20.20 0.14 16.62
N ALA A 382 19.02 -0.26 16.18
CA ALA A 382 17.96 -0.75 17.07
C ALA A 382 18.23 -2.16 17.62
N SER A 383 19.07 -2.96 16.92
CA SER A 383 19.38 -4.34 17.33
C SER A 383 20.81 -4.72 16.95
N LEU A 384 21.71 -4.60 17.91
CA LEU A 384 23.09 -5.02 17.75
C LEU A 384 23.19 -6.54 17.47
N ALA A 385 22.30 -7.34 18.06
CA ALA A 385 22.27 -8.79 17.85
C ALA A 385 22.11 -9.17 16.38
N LYS A 386 21.27 -8.43 15.62
CA LYS A 386 21.11 -8.64 14.16
C LYS A 386 22.28 -8.15 13.33
N VAL A 387 22.98 -7.10 13.76
CA VAL A 387 24.10 -6.49 13.01
C VAL A 387 25.41 -7.21 13.22
N ARG A 388 25.67 -7.62 14.46
CA ARG A 388 26.95 -8.15 14.95
C ARG A 388 27.54 -9.31 14.12
N PRO A 389 26.75 -10.27 13.61
CA PRO A 389 27.29 -11.36 12.79
C PRO A 389 27.77 -10.93 11.40
N PHE A 390 27.40 -9.74 10.92
CA PHE A 390 27.59 -9.32 9.54
C PHE A 390 28.57 -8.15 9.38
N ILE A 391 29.19 -7.66 10.48
CA ILE A 391 30.09 -6.52 10.42
C ILE A 391 31.43 -6.82 11.09
N CYS A 392 32.46 -6.05 10.70
CA CYS A 392 33.65 -5.84 11.52
C CYS A 392 33.83 -4.33 11.83
N THR A 393 34.44 -4.06 12.98
CA THR A 393 34.81 -2.73 13.48
C THR A 393 36.28 -2.72 13.90
N LEU A 394 36.75 -1.64 14.50
CA LEU A 394 38.12 -1.54 15.02
C LEU A 394 38.45 -2.68 16.02
N ASP A 395 37.49 -3.00 16.89
CA ASP A 395 37.62 -3.89 18.05
C ASP A 395 36.74 -5.15 17.97
N TRP A 396 36.06 -5.40 16.82
CA TRP A 396 35.17 -6.52 16.66
C TRP A 396 35.32 -7.19 15.29
N ARG A 397 35.37 -8.53 15.31
CA ARG A 397 35.25 -9.40 14.13
C ARG A 397 34.33 -10.57 14.50
N PRO A 398 33.36 -10.94 13.63
CA PRO A 398 32.39 -11.98 13.95
C PRO A 398 32.98 -13.41 13.98
N THR A 399 34.23 -13.60 13.49
CA THR A 399 34.89 -14.92 13.39
C THR A 399 33.97 -15.93 12.70
N LEU A 400 33.58 -17.02 13.38
CA LEU A 400 32.68 -18.04 12.87
C LEU A 400 31.19 -17.74 13.01
N LEU A 401 30.79 -16.58 13.54
CA LEU A 401 29.37 -16.26 13.74
C LEU A 401 28.59 -16.17 12.43
N THR A 402 29.20 -15.63 11.36
CA THR A 402 28.56 -15.50 10.05
C THR A 402 28.27 -16.87 9.43
N ASP A 403 29.13 -17.87 9.72
CA ASP A 403 29.06 -19.21 9.11
C ASP A 403 28.25 -20.23 9.94
N ARG A 404 27.74 -19.80 11.10
CA ARG A 404 26.94 -20.69 11.94
C ARG A 404 25.74 -21.24 11.20
N ALA A 405 25.54 -22.56 11.26
CA ALA A 405 24.42 -23.24 10.63
C ALA A 405 23.05 -22.80 11.23
N ASP A 406 23.04 -22.52 12.55
CA ASP A 406 21.84 -22.12 13.29
C ASP A 406 21.58 -20.59 13.29
N LEU A 407 22.34 -19.80 12.52
CA LEU A 407 22.25 -18.33 12.52
C LEU A 407 20.85 -17.82 12.16
N ARG A 408 20.13 -18.48 11.21
CA ARG A 408 18.73 -18.16 10.92
C ARG A 408 17.86 -18.24 12.16
N ARG A 409 17.95 -19.33 12.90
CA ARG A 409 17.17 -19.56 14.14
C ARG A 409 17.50 -18.54 15.23
N LEU A 410 18.76 -18.16 15.37
CA LEU A 410 19.21 -17.18 16.37
C LEU A 410 18.72 -15.77 16.09
N LEU A 411 18.54 -15.42 14.81
CA LEU A 411 18.16 -14.08 14.36
C LEU A 411 16.67 -13.95 14.00
N ALA A 412 15.96 -15.05 13.85
CA ALA A 412 14.51 -15.05 13.69
C ALA A 412 13.85 -14.42 14.93
N PRO A 413 12.80 -13.60 14.75
CA PRO A 413 11.99 -13.14 15.87
C PRO A 413 11.54 -14.37 16.69
N ARG A 414 11.67 -14.29 18.00
CA ARG A 414 11.03 -15.29 18.86
C ARG A 414 9.52 -15.12 18.69
N GLU A 415 8.79 -16.21 18.48
CA GLU A 415 7.35 -16.19 18.65
C GLU A 415 7.09 -15.73 20.09
N GLU A 416 6.50 -14.55 20.26
CA GLU A 416 5.91 -14.21 21.54
C GLU A 416 4.81 -15.25 21.75
N GLN A 417 5.03 -16.18 22.63
CA GLN A 417 3.96 -16.99 23.21
C GLN A 417 2.99 -15.97 23.80
N LEU A 418 1.88 -15.72 23.09
CA LEU A 418 0.72 -15.09 23.69
C LEU A 418 0.28 -16.05 24.80
N GLU A 419 0.72 -15.77 26.02
CA GLU A 419 0.16 -16.42 27.19
C GLU A 419 -1.34 -16.11 27.18
N LEU A 420 -2.12 -17.17 26.98
CA LEU A 420 -3.56 -17.15 27.15
C LEU A 420 -3.82 -16.98 28.65
N PHE A 421 -4.07 -15.75 29.08
CA PHE A 421 -4.75 -15.44 30.33
C PHE A 421 -6.12 -14.82 30.06
#